data_a039a0a4c1114817f3bca11414596185
#
_entry.id   a039a0a4c1114817f3bca11414596185
#
_cell.length_a   1.000
_cell.length_b   1.000
_cell.length_c   1.000
_cell.angle_alpha   90.00
_cell.angle_beta   90.00
_cell.angle_gamma   90.00
#
_symmetry.space_group_name_H-M   'P 1'
#
loop_
_entity.id
_entity.type
_entity.pdbx_description
1 polymer ?
#
loop_
_entity_poly.entity_id
_entity_poly.type
_entity_poly.pdbx_seq_one_letter_code
_entity_poly.pdbx_strand_id
1 'polypeptide(L)'
;MSERETYTVEIAGLTRHLPLFEVAPGVRIAIFNMLGDTHVVKAAAAVLAERLKDAQGTVLVTAEAKSMPLVYEMSALMGLPYLVLRKNYKSYMGDAISATTKSITTGSEQTLYLDEKDRALIDGQNVILVDDVISTGSTLQGMENVMAAANGTVTEISAVFTEGNADWSHVVALGNLPVLVEK
;
A
#
# COMPACT_ATOMS: atom_id res chain seq x y z
N MET A 1 29.52 5.87 15.18
CA MET A 1 28.55 6.14 14.09
C MET A 1 27.58 7.17 14.65
N SER A 2 27.37 8.32 13.99
CA SER A 2 26.38 9.29 14.43
C SER A 2 24.99 8.65 14.37
N GLU A 3 24.21 8.81 15.41
CA GLU A 3 22.82 8.34 15.45
C GLU A 3 22.03 9.06 14.37
N ARG A 4 21.30 8.29 13.55
CA ARG A 4 20.51 8.86 12.45
C ARG A 4 19.32 9.63 13.01
N GLU A 5 19.07 10.82 12.47
CA GLU A 5 17.89 11.59 12.81
C GLU A 5 16.61 10.81 12.47
N THR A 6 15.59 10.93 13.31
CA THR A 6 14.33 10.21 13.18
C THR A 6 13.15 11.17 13.26
N TYR A 7 12.04 10.77 12.62
CA TYR A 7 10.74 11.40 12.75
C TYR A 7 9.84 10.51 13.62
N THR A 8 9.27 11.07 14.68
CA THR A 8 8.41 10.31 15.60
C THR A 8 6.97 10.31 15.10
N VAL A 9 6.37 9.14 15.05
CA VAL A 9 4.95 8.96 14.67
C VAL A 9 4.21 8.11 15.69
N GLU A 10 2.91 8.32 15.77
CA GLU A 10 1.98 7.44 16.47
C GLU A 10 1.21 6.60 15.45
N ILE A 11 1.23 5.28 15.61
CA ILE A 11 0.55 4.32 14.74
C ILE A 11 -0.37 3.48 15.59
N ALA A 12 -1.67 3.74 15.53
CA ALA A 12 -2.66 2.97 16.29
C ALA A 12 -2.29 2.80 17.79
N GLY A 13 -1.81 3.89 18.44
CA GLY A 13 -1.39 3.92 19.83
C GLY A 13 0.04 3.42 20.09
N LEU A 14 0.82 3.15 19.06
CA LEU A 14 2.22 2.74 19.17
C LEU A 14 3.15 3.84 18.66
N THR A 15 4.09 4.29 19.51
CA THR A 15 5.13 5.25 19.09
C THR A 15 6.22 4.53 18.29
N ARG A 16 6.62 5.13 17.16
CA ARG A 16 7.78 4.68 16.36
C ARG A 16 8.64 5.86 15.93
N HIS A 17 9.94 5.60 15.78
CA HIS A 17 10.94 6.56 15.34
C HIS A 17 11.42 6.16 13.93
N LEU A 18 10.88 6.82 12.92
CA LEU A 18 11.17 6.52 11.52
C LEU A 18 12.47 7.21 11.10
N PRO A 19 13.44 6.49 10.51
CA PRO A 19 14.68 7.11 10.06
C PRO A 19 14.42 8.09 8.92
N LEU A 20 15.05 9.28 8.98
CA LEU A 20 15.00 10.27 7.93
C LEU A 20 16.08 9.99 6.87
N PHE A 21 15.69 10.05 5.61
CA PHE A 21 16.59 9.90 4.46
C PHE A 21 16.41 11.05 3.50
N GLU A 22 17.52 11.58 3.01
CA GLU A 22 17.54 12.52 1.89
C GLU A 22 17.33 11.74 0.59
N VAL A 23 16.30 12.12 -0.16
CA VAL A 23 15.90 11.49 -1.44
C VAL A 23 16.17 12.37 -2.64
N ALA A 24 16.37 13.67 -2.41
CA ALA A 24 16.85 14.66 -3.37
C ALA A 24 17.54 15.80 -2.56
N PRO A 25 18.36 16.63 -3.20
CA PRO A 25 19.04 17.74 -2.49
C PRO A 25 18.07 18.60 -1.66
N GLY A 26 18.26 18.61 -0.34
CA GLY A 26 17.42 19.34 0.61
C GLY A 26 16.02 18.76 0.83
N VAL A 27 15.72 17.55 0.32
CA VAL A 27 14.43 16.90 0.50
C VAL A 27 14.59 15.60 1.28
N ARG A 28 13.99 15.53 2.46
CA ARG A 28 14.05 14.35 3.33
C ARG A 28 12.67 13.77 3.57
N ILE A 29 12.59 12.45 3.63
CA ILE A 29 11.37 11.70 3.97
C ILE A 29 11.60 10.76 5.15
N ALA A 30 10.54 10.47 5.88
CA ALA A 30 10.55 9.49 6.95
C ALA A 30 10.25 8.09 6.38
N ILE A 31 11.20 7.17 6.49
CA ILE A 31 11.04 5.84 5.92
C ILE A 31 10.22 4.96 6.85
N PHE A 32 8.97 4.72 6.49
CA PHE A 32 8.15 3.71 7.14
C PHE A 32 8.43 2.32 6.57
N ASN A 33 8.68 1.38 7.43
CA ASN A 33 8.85 -0.03 7.08
C ASN A 33 8.27 -0.91 8.19
N MET A 34 7.16 -1.58 7.90
CA MET A 34 6.48 -2.44 8.87
C MET A 34 6.96 -3.89 8.86
N LEU A 35 7.85 -4.27 7.91
CA LEU A 35 8.39 -5.62 7.85
C LEU A 35 9.18 -5.94 9.14
N GLY A 36 8.79 -7.01 9.82
CA GLY A 36 9.40 -7.42 11.09
C GLY A 36 8.79 -6.76 12.33
N ASP A 37 7.93 -5.75 12.19
CA ASP A 37 7.22 -5.12 13.32
C ASP A 37 5.81 -5.67 13.48
N THR A 38 5.69 -6.84 14.09
CA THR A 38 4.41 -7.54 14.30
C THR A 38 3.41 -6.70 15.10
N HIS A 39 3.88 -5.90 16.05
CA HIS A 39 2.99 -5.05 16.87
C HIS A 39 2.34 -3.96 16.02
N VAL A 40 3.12 -3.29 15.17
CA VAL A 40 2.59 -2.28 14.25
C VAL A 40 1.64 -2.90 13.23
N VAL A 41 2.01 -4.05 12.62
CA VAL A 41 1.14 -4.75 11.67
C VAL A 41 -0.23 -5.04 12.28
N LYS A 42 -0.27 -5.65 13.47
CA LYS A 42 -1.53 -6.00 14.15
C LYS A 42 -2.35 -4.78 14.55
N ALA A 43 -1.71 -3.78 15.14
CA ALA A 43 -2.41 -2.58 15.58
C ALA A 43 -2.98 -1.77 14.40
N ALA A 44 -2.18 -1.58 13.34
CA ALA A 44 -2.63 -0.90 12.14
C ALA A 44 -3.77 -1.65 11.44
N ALA A 45 -3.64 -2.97 11.26
CA ALA A 45 -4.67 -3.81 10.67
C ALA A 45 -5.99 -3.75 11.44
N ALA A 46 -5.96 -3.80 12.76
CA ALA A 46 -7.17 -3.72 13.59
C ALA A 46 -7.91 -2.39 13.41
N VAL A 47 -7.19 -1.26 13.41
CA VAL A 47 -7.81 0.05 13.22
C VAL A 47 -8.32 0.24 11.79
N LEU A 48 -7.58 -0.20 10.77
CA LEU A 48 -8.01 -0.10 9.37
C LEU A 48 -9.22 -1.01 9.10
N ALA A 49 -9.21 -2.25 9.59
CA ALA A 49 -10.35 -3.17 9.47
C ALA A 49 -11.63 -2.58 10.12
N GLU A 50 -11.51 -1.96 11.30
CA GLU A 50 -12.66 -1.30 11.95
C GLU A 50 -13.15 -0.09 11.15
N ARG A 51 -12.25 0.72 10.55
CA ARG A 51 -12.64 1.85 9.70
C ARG A 51 -13.34 1.40 8.40
N LEU A 52 -13.03 0.20 7.94
CA LEU A 52 -13.57 -0.39 6.70
C LEU A 52 -14.71 -1.40 6.93
N LYS A 53 -15.21 -1.55 8.16
CA LYS A 53 -16.22 -2.56 8.51
C LYS A 53 -17.52 -2.46 7.70
N ASP A 54 -17.89 -1.25 7.28
CA ASP A 54 -19.09 -0.98 6.48
C ASP A 54 -18.80 -0.89 4.96
N ALA A 55 -17.53 -1.11 4.56
CA ALA A 55 -17.12 -1.11 3.15
C ALA A 55 -17.75 -2.28 2.39
N GLN A 56 -18.08 -2.05 1.13
CA GLN A 56 -18.72 -3.06 0.27
C GLN A 56 -17.69 -3.94 -0.47
N GLY A 57 -16.42 -3.88 -0.08
CA GLY A 57 -15.36 -4.68 -0.69
C GLY A 57 -15.51 -6.16 -0.34
N THR A 58 -15.21 -7.02 -1.31
CA THR A 58 -15.28 -8.49 -1.19
C THR A 58 -13.92 -9.16 -1.22
N VAL A 59 -12.88 -8.42 -1.58
CA VAL A 59 -11.49 -8.90 -1.66
C VAL A 59 -10.51 -7.77 -1.35
N LEU A 60 -9.43 -8.08 -0.65
CA LEU A 60 -8.34 -7.16 -0.38
C LEU A 60 -7.20 -7.39 -1.38
N VAL A 61 -6.63 -6.32 -1.93
CA VAL A 61 -5.52 -6.41 -2.89
C VAL A 61 -4.39 -5.48 -2.48
N THR A 62 -3.17 -5.99 -2.53
CA THR A 62 -1.95 -5.20 -2.31
C THR A 62 -0.89 -5.52 -3.35
N ALA A 63 0.15 -4.69 -3.44
CA ALA A 63 1.36 -4.99 -4.20
C ALA A 63 2.49 -5.48 -3.28
N GLU A 64 3.33 -6.41 -3.77
CA GLU A 64 4.51 -6.82 -3.01
C GLU A 64 5.45 -5.63 -2.78
N ALA A 65 6.17 -5.53 -1.63
CA ALA A 65 6.31 -6.54 -0.60
C ALA A 65 5.90 -6.05 0.80
N LYS A 66 5.99 -4.74 1.11
CA LYS A 66 5.94 -4.22 2.49
C LYS A 66 4.58 -4.32 3.14
N SER A 67 3.52 -4.15 2.37
CA SER A 67 2.12 -4.20 2.81
C SER A 67 1.55 -5.63 2.89
N MET A 68 2.31 -6.66 2.49
CA MET A 68 1.85 -8.05 2.55
C MET A 68 1.45 -8.51 3.97
N PRO A 69 2.21 -8.23 5.04
CA PRO A 69 1.78 -8.58 6.40
C PRO A 69 0.50 -7.86 6.82
N LEU A 70 0.33 -6.60 6.41
CA LEU A 70 -0.85 -5.79 6.71
C LEU A 70 -2.10 -6.40 6.06
N VAL A 71 -2.05 -6.67 4.77
CA VAL A 71 -3.21 -7.22 4.04
C VAL A 71 -3.59 -8.60 4.56
N TYR A 72 -2.61 -9.44 4.93
CA TYR A 72 -2.88 -10.74 5.55
C TYR A 72 -3.64 -10.59 6.88
N GLU A 73 -3.17 -9.72 7.76
CA GLU A 73 -3.81 -9.51 9.06
C GLU A 73 -5.21 -8.89 8.91
N MET A 74 -5.37 -7.91 8.00
CA MET A 74 -6.68 -7.35 7.66
C MET A 74 -7.63 -8.41 7.11
N SER A 75 -7.16 -9.29 6.21
CA SER A 75 -7.92 -10.40 5.66
C SER A 75 -8.45 -11.34 6.76
N ALA A 76 -7.60 -11.68 7.72
CA ALA A 76 -7.98 -12.52 8.86
C ALA A 76 -9.04 -11.85 9.75
N LEU A 77 -8.91 -10.54 9.99
CA LEU A 77 -9.85 -9.76 10.82
C LEU A 77 -11.20 -9.53 10.13
N MET A 78 -11.18 -9.24 8.83
CA MET A 78 -12.38 -8.93 8.05
C MET A 78 -13.09 -10.17 7.49
N GLY A 79 -12.44 -11.35 7.51
CA GLY A 79 -12.95 -12.58 6.90
C GLY A 79 -13.02 -12.51 5.38
N LEU A 80 -12.21 -11.67 4.74
CA LEU A 80 -12.16 -11.49 3.29
C LEU A 80 -10.91 -12.17 2.69
N PRO A 81 -10.98 -12.71 1.47
CA PRO A 81 -9.79 -13.16 0.77
C PRO A 81 -8.85 -11.97 0.46
N TYR A 82 -7.56 -12.27 0.28
CA TYR A 82 -6.60 -11.26 -0.16
C TYR A 82 -5.74 -11.77 -1.32
N LEU A 83 -5.24 -10.83 -2.13
CA LEU A 83 -4.35 -11.07 -3.24
C LEU A 83 -3.13 -10.16 -3.16
N VAL A 84 -2.02 -10.64 -3.74
CA VAL A 84 -0.77 -9.89 -3.83
C VAL A 84 -0.36 -9.75 -5.28
N LEU A 85 -0.38 -8.54 -5.81
CA LEU A 85 0.16 -8.23 -7.13
C LEU A 85 1.69 -8.30 -7.09
N ARG A 86 2.27 -8.98 -8.08
CA ARG A 86 3.71 -9.19 -8.16
C ARG A 86 4.37 -8.12 -9.03
N LYS A 87 5.59 -7.75 -8.68
CA LYS A 87 6.40 -6.78 -9.45
C LYS A 87 7.18 -7.43 -10.60
N ASN A 88 7.25 -8.75 -10.59
CA ASN A 88 7.97 -9.51 -11.63
C ASN A 88 7.13 -10.69 -12.06
N TYR A 89 6.98 -10.86 -13.38
CA TYR A 89 6.37 -12.07 -13.95
C TYR A 89 7.21 -13.31 -13.63
N LYS A 90 6.53 -14.41 -13.36
CA LYS A 90 7.10 -15.75 -13.22
C LYS A 90 6.34 -16.72 -14.12
N SER A 91 7.04 -17.66 -14.74
CA SER A 91 6.44 -18.59 -15.70
C SER A 91 5.25 -19.40 -15.14
N TYR A 92 5.22 -19.65 -13.84
CA TYR A 92 4.11 -20.34 -13.17
C TYR A 92 2.85 -19.47 -12.98
N MET A 93 2.91 -18.19 -13.30
CA MET A 93 1.74 -17.29 -13.22
C MET A 93 0.81 -17.41 -14.44
N GLY A 94 1.19 -18.21 -15.43
CA GLY A 94 0.37 -18.48 -16.60
C GLY A 94 0.08 -17.22 -17.41
N ASP A 95 -1.16 -17.08 -17.88
CA ASP A 95 -1.63 -15.89 -18.61
C ASP A 95 -2.00 -14.76 -17.63
N ALA A 96 -0.99 -14.21 -16.96
CA ALA A 96 -1.17 -13.15 -15.96
C ALA A 96 -1.69 -11.84 -16.57
N ILE A 97 -2.62 -11.17 -15.90
CA ILE A 97 -3.01 -9.79 -16.24
C ILE A 97 -1.94 -8.84 -15.71
N SER A 98 -1.53 -7.87 -16.51
CA SER A 98 -0.54 -6.89 -16.07
C SER A 98 -0.88 -5.47 -16.49
N ALA A 99 -0.40 -4.51 -15.70
CA ALA A 99 -0.42 -3.10 -16.05
C ALA A 99 0.92 -2.44 -15.68
N THR A 100 1.38 -1.57 -16.56
CA THR A 100 2.60 -0.78 -16.35
C THR A 100 2.24 0.66 -16.04
N THR A 101 2.87 1.22 -15.02
CA THR A 101 2.80 2.64 -14.69
C THR A 101 4.19 3.26 -14.73
N LYS A 102 4.24 4.55 -15.00
CA LYS A 102 5.47 5.33 -15.00
C LYS A 102 5.41 6.33 -13.85
N SER A 103 6.41 6.26 -12.96
CA SER A 103 6.53 7.26 -11.90
C SER A 103 6.80 8.63 -12.51
N ILE A 104 5.96 9.61 -12.18
CA ILE A 104 6.09 10.99 -12.67
C ILE A 104 7.38 11.64 -12.12
N THR A 105 7.79 11.25 -10.92
CA THR A 105 8.94 11.86 -10.21
C THR A 105 10.28 11.27 -10.63
N THR A 106 10.36 9.95 -10.82
CA THR A 106 11.62 9.24 -11.12
C THR A 106 11.72 8.79 -12.58
N GLY A 107 10.60 8.83 -13.31
CA GLY A 107 10.53 8.29 -14.68
C GLY A 107 10.65 6.76 -14.75
N SER A 108 10.79 6.07 -13.60
CA SER A 108 10.89 4.61 -13.56
C SER A 108 9.56 3.96 -13.90
N GLU A 109 9.62 2.91 -14.71
CA GLU A 109 8.46 2.08 -15.04
C GLU A 109 8.34 0.97 -13.99
N GLN A 110 7.10 0.72 -13.56
CA GLN A 110 6.75 -0.39 -12.68
C GLN A 110 5.60 -1.16 -13.31
N THR A 111 5.78 -2.48 -13.47
CA THR A 111 4.70 -3.37 -13.91
C THR A 111 4.23 -4.19 -12.72
N LEU A 112 2.90 -4.27 -12.56
CA LEU A 112 2.26 -5.16 -11.60
C LEU A 112 1.54 -6.27 -12.34
N TYR A 113 1.56 -7.47 -11.76
CA TYR A 113 1.01 -8.70 -12.34
C TYR A 113 0.02 -9.34 -11.40
N LEU A 114 -1.18 -9.66 -11.89
CA LEU A 114 -2.17 -10.54 -11.27
C LEU A 114 -2.00 -11.94 -11.85
N ASP A 115 -1.75 -12.91 -10.99
CA ASP A 115 -1.62 -14.32 -11.36
C ASP A 115 -2.92 -14.86 -12.00
N GLU A 116 -2.82 -15.68 -13.02
CA GLU A 116 -3.97 -16.29 -13.72
C GLU A 116 -4.91 -17.00 -12.75
N LYS A 117 -4.37 -17.73 -11.77
CA LYS A 117 -5.16 -18.47 -10.76
C LYS A 117 -6.06 -17.58 -9.90
N ASP A 118 -5.71 -16.29 -9.78
CA ASP A 118 -6.39 -15.33 -8.91
C ASP A 118 -7.44 -14.48 -9.65
N ARG A 119 -7.53 -14.58 -10.99
CA ARG A 119 -8.46 -13.78 -11.79
C ARG A 119 -9.91 -13.91 -11.35
N ALA A 120 -10.36 -15.15 -11.04
CA ALA A 120 -11.72 -15.41 -10.61
C ALA A 120 -12.11 -14.74 -9.28
N LEU A 121 -11.10 -14.37 -8.46
CA LEU A 121 -11.32 -13.62 -7.20
C LEU A 121 -11.48 -12.12 -7.43
N ILE A 122 -11.24 -11.63 -8.64
CA ILE A 122 -11.36 -10.19 -9.00
C ILE A 122 -12.51 -9.96 -9.98
N ASP A 123 -12.77 -10.87 -10.89
CA ASP A 123 -13.77 -10.69 -11.95
C ASP A 123 -15.15 -10.37 -11.38
N GLY A 124 -15.66 -9.17 -11.67
CA GLY A 124 -16.93 -8.65 -11.18
C GLY A 124 -16.98 -8.32 -9.68
N GLN A 125 -15.84 -8.32 -8.98
CA GLN A 125 -15.79 -8.09 -7.53
C GLN A 125 -15.52 -6.63 -7.17
N ASN A 126 -15.93 -6.28 -5.94
CA ASN A 126 -15.59 -5.02 -5.29
C ASN A 126 -14.26 -5.18 -4.54
N VAL A 127 -13.29 -4.34 -4.86
CA VAL A 127 -11.92 -4.46 -4.39
C VAL A 127 -11.58 -3.35 -3.39
N ILE A 128 -10.94 -3.73 -2.28
CA ILE A 128 -10.28 -2.82 -1.36
C ILE A 128 -8.77 -2.87 -1.65
N LEU A 129 -8.19 -1.76 -2.08
CA LEU A 129 -6.74 -1.65 -2.24
C LEU A 129 -6.07 -1.31 -0.91
N VAL A 130 -4.97 -1.99 -0.59
CA VAL A 130 -4.22 -1.82 0.66
C VAL A 130 -2.76 -1.57 0.37
N ASP A 131 -2.17 -0.51 0.97
CA ASP A 131 -0.73 -0.25 0.87
C ASP A 131 -0.13 0.15 2.23
N ASP A 132 1.19 0.17 2.35
CA ASP A 132 1.87 0.68 3.55
C ASP A 132 1.94 2.22 3.54
N VAL A 133 2.39 2.82 2.44
CA VAL A 133 2.49 4.28 2.26
C VAL A 133 2.08 4.68 0.85
N ILE A 134 1.11 5.57 0.73
CA ILE A 134 0.74 6.20 -0.54
C ILE A 134 1.42 7.58 -0.61
N SER A 135 2.46 7.69 -1.45
CA SER A 135 3.23 8.91 -1.65
C SER A 135 2.88 9.58 -2.99
N THR A 136 3.50 9.17 -4.09
CA THR A 136 3.22 9.70 -5.43
C THR A 136 1.97 9.09 -6.09
N GLY A 137 1.45 8.02 -5.52
CA GLY A 137 0.32 7.27 -6.08
C GLY A 137 0.67 6.35 -7.26
N SER A 138 1.94 6.23 -7.66
CA SER A 138 2.29 5.41 -8.83
C SER A 138 2.00 3.92 -8.65
N THR A 139 2.24 3.38 -7.46
CA THR A 139 1.87 1.99 -7.12
C THR A 139 0.35 1.83 -7.08
N LEU A 140 -0.35 2.77 -6.45
CA LEU A 140 -1.81 2.79 -6.39
C LEU A 140 -2.41 2.77 -7.80
N GLN A 141 -1.96 3.66 -8.69
CA GLN A 141 -2.40 3.70 -10.10
C GLN A 141 -2.14 2.37 -10.82
N GLY A 142 -1.01 1.72 -10.52
CA GLY A 142 -0.70 0.38 -11.05
C GLY A 142 -1.69 -0.67 -10.57
N MET A 143 -2.03 -0.67 -9.30
CA MET A 143 -3.04 -1.56 -8.73
C MET A 143 -4.42 -1.32 -9.36
N GLU A 144 -4.87 -0.06 -9.45
CA GLU A 144 -6.14 0.30 -10.10
C GLU A 144 -6.22 -0.17 -11.55
N ASN A 145 -5.14 0.03 -12.33
CA ASN A 145 -5.08 -0.39 -13.72
C ASN A 145 -5.18 -1.93 -13.86
N VAL A 146 -4.53 -2.70 -12.98
CA VAL A 146 -4.65 -4.16 -12.97
C VAL A 146 -6.07 -4.59 -12.60
N MET A 147 -6.70 -3.95 -11.60
CA MET A 147 -8.10 -4.26 -11.23
C MET A 147 -9.06 -3.97 -12.38
N ALA A 148 -8.92 -2.82 -13.04
CA ALA A 148 -9.73 -2.49 -14.22
C ALA A 148 -9.56 -3.50 -15.36
N ALA A 149 -8.32 -3.92 -15.63
CA ALA A 149 -8.03 -4.94 -16.65
C ALA A 149 -8.58 -6.33 -16.29
N ALA A 150 -8.75 -6.62 -14.99
CA ALA A 150 -9.31 -7.85 -14.46
C ALA A 150 -10.84 -7.78 -14.21
N ASN A 151 -11.53 -6.72 -14.67
CA ASN A 151 -12.95 -6.47 -14.45
C ASN A 151 -13.34 -6.36 -12.96
N GLY A 152 -12.43 -5.90 -12.10
CA GLY A 152 -12.70 -5.57 -10.70
C GLY A 152 -13.03 -4.09 -10.53
N THR A 153 -13.87 -3.77 -9.55
CA THR A 153 -14.24 -2.39 -9.21
C THR A 153 -13.56 -1.99 -7.90
N VAL A 154 -12.67 -1.00 -7.92
CA VAL A 154 -12.07 -0.47 -6.69
C VAL A 154 -13.12 0.37 -5.97
N THR A 155 -13.51 -0.04 -4.76
CA THR A 155 -14.50 0.65 -3.94
C THR A 155 -13.88 1.41 -2.79
N GLU A 156 -12.74 0.94 -2.29
CA GLU A 156 -12.03 1.55 -1.17
C GLU A 156 -10.52 1.47 -1.37
N ILE A 157 -9.82 2.46 -0.84
CA ILE A 157 -8.36 2.52 -0.81
C ILE A 157 -7.93 2.76 0.64
N SER A 158 -7.00 1.96 1.12
CA SER A 158 -6.51 2.03 2.50
C SER A 158 -4.99 1.96 2.57
N ALA A 159 -4.41 2.69 3.52
CA ALA A 159 -2.98 2.66 3.79
C ALA A 159 -2.70 2.94 5.27
N VAL A 160 -1.49 2.57 5.76
CA VAL A 160 -1.07 3.03 7.08
C VAL A 160 -0.84 4.53 7.03
N PHE A 161 -0.12 5.01 6.03
CA PHE A 161 0.14 6.43 5.84
C PHE A 161 -0.13 6.89 4.40
N THR A 162 -0.52 8.13 4.28
CA THR A 162 -0.26 8.92 3.07
C THR A 162 1.03 9.74 3.29
N GLU A 163 1.62 10.29 2.23
CA GLU A 163 2.85 11.10 2.34
C GLU A 163 2.74 12.38 1.50
N GLY A 164 3.26 13.46 2.06
CA GLY A 164 3.32 14.76 1.37
C GLY A 164 2.02 15.54 1.43
N ASN A 165 1.84 16.45 0.45
CA ASN A 165 0.75 17.44 0.42
C ASN A 165 -0.29 17.17 -0.69
N ALA A 166 -0.23 16.01 -1.36
CA ALA A 166 -1.26 15.63 -2.31
C ALA A 166 -2.61 15.38 -1.61
N ASP A 167 -3.70 15.58 -2.32
CA ASP A 167 -5.03 15.29 -1.77
C ASP A 167 -5.31 13.79 -1.79
N TRP A 168 -5.22 13.19 -0.62
CA TRP A 168 -5.54 11.79 -0.33
C TRP A 168 -6.80 11.63 0.52
N SER A 169 -7.73 12.60 0.47
CA SER A 169 -8.96 12.57 1.28
C SER A 169 -9.87 11.36 1.02
N HIS A 170 -9.72 10.72 -0.14
CA HIS A 170 -10.42 9.49 -0.52
C HIS A 170 -9.73 8.20 -0.01
N VAL A 171 -8.58 8.31 0.66
CA VAL A 171 -7.84 7.18 1.22
C VAL A 171 -8.14 7.04 2.71
N VAL A 172 -8.53 5.84 3.14
CA VAL A 172 -8.64 5.50 4.57
C VAL A 172 -7.25 5.25 5.14
N ALA A 173 -6.63 6.28 5.72
CA ALA A 173 -5.27 6.21 6.28
C ALA A 173 -5.24 6.49 7.78
N LEU A 174 -4.24 5.97 8.50
CA LEU A 174 -4.03 6.23 9.93
C LEU A 174 -3.37 7.58 10.17
N GLY A 175 -2.61 8.09 9.22
CA GLY A 175 -1.92 9.38 9.32
C GLY A 175 -1.27 9.81 8.01
N ASN A 176 -0.59 10.95 8.06
CA ASN A 176 0.19 11.48 6.93
C ASN A 176 1.64 11.71 7.34
N LEU A 177 2.58 11.29 6.51
CA LEU A 177 4.01 11.56 6.70
C LEU A 177 4.40 12.85 5.97
N PRO A 178 5.18 13.73 6.61
CA PRO A 178 5.64 14.94 5.95
C PRO A 178 6.78 14.65 4.96
N VAL A 179 6.84 15.44 3.89
CA VAL A 179 8.04 15.64 3.09
C VAL A 179 8.74 16.88 3.63
N LEU A 180 9.93 16.70 4.19
CA LEU A 180 10.71 17.77 4.82
C LEU A 180 11.61 18.43 3.77
N VAL A 181 11.40 19.71 3.52
CA VAL A 181 12.20 20.50 2.56
C VAL A 181 13.02 21.52 3.35
N GLU A 182 14.35 21.46 3.21
CA GLU A 182 15.25 22.48 3.75
C GLU A 182 15.09 23.77 2.95
N LYS A 183 14.92 24.87 3.67
CA LYS A 183 14.77 26.22 3.08
C LYS A 183 16.12 26.83 2.76
#